data_ca141241b87a518e596b544928444b58
#
_entry.id   ca141241b87a518e596b544928444b58
#
_cell.length_a   1.000
_cell.length_b   1.000
_cell.length_c   1.000
_cell.angle_alpha   90.00
_cell.angle_beta   90.00
_cell.angle_gamma   90.00
#
_symmetry.space_group_name_H-M   'P 1'
#
loop_
_entity.id
_entity.type
_entity.pdbx_description
1 polymer ?
#
loop_
_entity_poly.entity_id
_entity_poly.type
_entity_poly.pdbx_seq_one_letter_code
_entity_poly.pdbx_strand_id
1 'polypeptide(L)'
;MSNFSSMEADVIVQKIDETSTTKNHSLGKIIRAEDKDTTNYGAGEFIYLKGVASTAVGSWVLYSPDDFSTSLLAANDIGSVAVAMSASVADNYGWYQIKGKAVGKALTAFADNANIYSTSTSGSVDDAVVAGDRVKNAKGASAVGTPSAGLAEFEIDRPFVDDGLAA
;
A
#
# COMPACT_ATOMS: atom_id res chain seq x y z
N MET A 1 8.53 -8.98 9.80
CA MET A 1 8.19 -8.15 8.64
C MET A 1 9.35 -8.11 7.68
N SER A 2 9.07 -7.98 6.40
CA SER A 2 10.09 -7.90 5.36
C SER A 2 10.98 -6.65 5.51
N ASN A 3 12.25 -6.78 5.20
CA ASN A 3 13.22 -5.68 5.22
C ASN A 3 13.67 -5.38 3.79
N PHE A 4 13.01 -4.40 3.16
CA PHE A 4 13.35 -4.00 1.81
C PHE A 4 14.56 -3.08 1.79
N SER A 5 15.51 -3.39 0.92
CA SER A 5 16.64 -2.53 0.61
C SER A 5 16.67 -2.16 -0.87
N SER A 6 17.08 -0.93 -1.17
CA SER A 6 17.13 -0.42 -2.54
C SER A 6 18.08 -1.25 -3.42
N MET A 7 17.65 -1.44 -4.65
CA MET A 7 18.45 -2.02 -5.72
C MET A 7 19.14 -0.95 -6.59
N GLU A 8 18.86 0.33 -6.33
CA GLU A 8 19.40 1.44 -7.10
C GLU A 8 20.67 1.99 -6.45
N ALA A 9 21.57 2.54 -7.28
CA ALA A 9 22.82 3.16 -6.81
C ALA A 9 22.59 4.49 -6.06
N ASP A 10 21.38 5.02 -6.05
CA ASP A 10 21.03 6.21 -5.30
C ASP A 10 21.08 5.94 -3.79
N VAL A 11 21.69 6.85 -3.07
CA VAL A 11 21.71 6.80 -1.61
C VAL A 11 20.29 6.99 -1.10
N ILE A 12 19.71 5.96 -0.53
CA ILE A 12 18.45 6.07 0.19
C ILE A 12 18.74 6.74 1.54
N VAL A 13 18.37 8.00 1.65
CA VAL A 13 18.51 8.77 2.88
C VAL A 13 17.48 8.34 3.93
N GLN A 14 16.33 7.82 3.48
CA GLN A 14 15.25 7.34 4.34
C GLN A 14 14.91 5.89 3.99
N LYS A 15 14.96 5.01 4.97
CA LYS A 15 14.62 3.60 4.78
C LYS A 15 13.15 3.42 4.39
N ILE A 16 12.85 2.29 3.77
CA ILE A 16 11.49 1.99 3.26
C ILE A 16 10.46 1.87 4.39
N ASP A 17 10.86 1.40 5.54
CA ASP A 17 10.02 1.21 6.72
C ASP A 17 10.03 2.39 7.71
N GLU A 18 10.62 3.52 7.30
CA GLU A 18 10.70 4.72 8.12
C GLU A 18 9.79 5.84 7.62
N THR A 19 9.27 6.63 8.56
CA THR A 19 8.61 7.90 8.29
C THR A 19 9.45 9.07 8.79
N SER A 20 9.38 10.21 8.15
CA SER A 20 10.16 11.40 8.48
C SER A 20 9.32 12.66 8.41
N THR A 21 9.56 13.60 9.32
CA THR A 21 9.02 14.96 9.25
C THR A 21 9.73 15.82 8.21
N THR A 22 10.91 15.40 7.78
CA THR A 22 11.68 16.06 6.72
C THR A 22 11.45 15.36 5.39
N LYS A 23 11.19 16.13 4.34
CA LYS A 23 11.09 15.63 2.98
C LYS A 23 12.48 15.28 2.44
N ASN A 24 12.89 14.04 2.60
CA ASN A 24 14.23 13.56 2.24
C ASN A 24 14.39 13.25 0.74
N HIS A 25 13.28 13.03 0.04
CA HIS A 25 13.25 12.75 -1.40
C HIS A 25 12.19 13.60 -2.09
N SER A 26 12.27 13.71 -3.41
CA SER A 26 11.20 14.33 -4.20
C SER A 26 9.93 13.49 -4.10
N LEU A 27 8.79 14.15 -3.88
CA LEU A 27 7.49 13.47 -3.89
C LEU A 27 7.24 12.84 -5.26
N GLY A 28 6.64 11.66 -5.26
CA GLY A 28 6.44 10.88 -6.47
C GLY A 28 7.67 10.11 -6.96
N LYS A 29 8.82 10.21 -6.28
CA LYS A 29 10.00 9.39 -6.62
C LYS A 29 9.66 7.92 -6.47
N ILE A 30 9.97 7.13 -7.50
CA ILE A 30 9.79 5.67 -7.49
C ILE A 30 11.17 5.02 -7.43
N ILE A 31 11.32 4.03 -6.56
CA ILE A 31 12.52 3.20 -6.44
C ILE A 31 12.14 1.73 -6.48
N ARG A 32 13.12 0.90 -6.83
CA ARG A 32 13.04 -0.55 -6.67
C ARG A 32 13.81 -0.98 -5.43
N ALA A 33 13.26 -1.91 -4.70
CA ALA A 33 13.90 -2.52 -3.55
C ALA A 33 13.62 -4.01 -3.51
N GLU A 34 14.48 -4.77 -2.84
CA GLU A 34 14.28 -6.20 -2.63
C GLU A 34 14.25 -6.52 -1.14
N ASP A 35 13.49 -7.55 -0.79
CA ASP A 35 13.46 -8.09 0.56
C ASP A 35 14.73 -8.88 0.82
N LYS A 36 15.51 -8.45 1.81
CA LYS A 36 16.78 -9.09 2.18
C LYS A 36 16.63 -10.14 3.28
N ASP A 37 15.56 -10.07 4.06
CA ASP A 37 15.39 -10.91 5.25
C ASP A 37 14.59 -12.18 4.95
N THR A 38 13.70 -12.13 3.95
CA THR A 38 12.90 -13.28 3.56
C THR A 38 12.96 -13.49 2.06
N THR A 39 12.93 -14.73 1.62
CA THR A 39 12.88 -15.07 0.18
C THR A 39 11.46 -14.99 -0.39
N ASN A 40 10.47 -14.65 0.44
CA ASN A 40 9.05 -14.75 0.08
C ASN A 40 8.49 -13.50 -0.59
N TYR A 41 9.07 -12.32 -0.34
CA TYR A 41 8.54 -11.06 -0.85
C TYR A 41 9.20 -10.60 -2.15
N GLY A 42 10.45 -10.97 -2.40
CA GLY A 42 11.16 -10.63 -3.63
C GLY A 42 11.39 -9.14 -3.81
N ALA A 43 11.35 -8.68 -5.05
CA ALA A 43 11.52 -7.28 -5.39
C ALA A 43 10.18 -6.56 -5.49
N GLY A 44 10.16 -5.28 -5.13
CA GLY A 44 9.01 -4.40 -5.24
C GLY A 44 9.37 -3.01 -5.74
N GLU A 45 8.37 -2.22 -6.08
CA GLU A 45 8.50 -0.80 -6.39
C GLU A 45 7.78 0.02 -5.32
N PHE A 46 8.40 1.14 -4.95
CA PHE A 46 7.93 2.00 -3.87
C PHE A 46 7.92 3.45 -4.35
N ILE A 47 6.88 4.19 -3.96
CA ILE A 47 6.70 5.60 -4.27
C ILE A 47 6.81 6.43 -2.99
N TYR A 48 7.48 7.59 -3.06
CA TYR A 48 7.64 8.50 -1.93
C TYR A 48 6.49 9.51 -1.89
N LEU A 49 5.71 9.47 -0.80
CA LEU A 49 4.48 10.24 -0.68
C LEU A 49 4.43 11.04 0.63
N LYS A 50 3.58 12.07 0.62
CA LYS A 50 3.20 12.81 1.82
C LYS A 50 2.10 12.03 2.56
N GLY A 51 2.35 11.71 3.82
CA GLY A 51 1.47 10.92 4.65
C GLY A 51 0.27 11.69 5.21
N VAL A 52 -0.71 10.92 5.65
CA VAL A 52 -1.92 11.39 6.31
C VAL A 52 -2.02 10.78 7.71
N ALA A 53 -2.71 11.47 8.62
CA ALA A 53 -2.96 10.98 9.97
C ALA A 53 -3.63 9.60 9.97
N SER A 54 -3.34 8.81 11.00
CA SER A 54 -3.89 7.46 11.20
C SER A 54 -3.43 6.40 10.22
N THR A 55 -2.43 6.71 9.39
CA THR A 55 -1.77 5.70 8.57
C THR A 55 -0.95 4.77 9.46
N ALA A 56 -1.19 3.48 9.35
CA ALA A 56 -0.40 2.44 10.00
C ALA A 56 0.33 1.60 8.94
N VAL A 57 1.30 0.80 9.37
CA VAL A 57 1.92 -0.18 8.48
C VAL A 57 0.85 -1.06 7.85
N GLY A 58 0.89 -1.20 6.54
CA GLY A 58 -0.10 -1.96 5.78
C GLY A 58 -1.39 -1.22 5.46
N SER A 59 -1.57 0.04 5.87
CA SER A 59 -2.73 0.82 5.45
C SER A 59 -2.73 1.01 3.94
N TRP A 60 -3.88 0.75 3.33
CA TRP A 60 -4.13 1.11 1.95
C TRP A 60 -4.43 2.61 1.85
N VAL A 61 -3.77 3.28 0.94
CA VAL A 61 -3.94 4.72 0.71
C VAL A 61 -4.25 5.00 -0.74
N LEU A 62 -5.08 6.03 -0.94
CA LEU A 62 -5.21 6.71 -2.21
C LEU A 62 -4.14 7.80 -2.30
N TYR A 63 -3.54 8.05 -3.45
CA TYR A 63 -2.64 9.20 -3.62
C TYR A 63 -2.96 10.00 -4.88
N SER A 64 -2.80 11.31 -4.74
CA SER A 64 -3.00 12.25 -5.84
C SER A 64 -1.75 12.33 -6.72
N PRO A 65 -1.88 12.26 -8.07
CA PRO A 65 -0.75 12.50 -8.96
C PRO A 65 -0.35 13.98 -9.05
N ASP A 66 -1.17 14.90 -8.54
CA ASP A 66 -0.92 16.33 -8.67
C ASP A 66 0.07 16.85 -7.62
N ASP A 67 -0.03 16.35 -6.39
CA ASP A 67 0.79 16.80 -5.25
C ASP A 67 1.39 15.67 -4.41
N PHE A 68 1.10 14.41 -4.76
CA PHE A 68 1.54 13.21 -4.05
C PHE A 68 1.14 13.16 -2.57
N SER A 69 0.04 13.84 -2.23
CA SER A 69 -0.63 13.68 -0.94
C SER A 69 -1.40 12.37 -0.89
N THR A 70 -1.61 11.85 0.32
CA THR A 70 -2.36 10.61 0.55
C THR A 70 -3.63 10.87 1.34
N SER A 71 -4.61 9.98 1.15
CA SER A 71 -5.73 9.76 2.04
C SER A 71 -5.86 8.25 2.32
N LEU A 72 -6.43 7.86 3.45
CA LEU A 72 -6.73 6.45 3.69
C LEU A 72 -7.79 6.00 2.68
N LEU A 73 -7.53 4.88 2.01
CA LEU A 73 -8.48 4.30 1.05
C LEU A 73 -9.81 3.99 1.75
N ALA A 74 -10.90 4.48 1.19
CA ALA A 74 -12.26 4.32 1.71
C ALA A 74 -13.22 3.88 0.60
N ALA A 75 -14.44 3.52 0.98
CA ALA A 75 -15.49 3.18 0.02
C ALA A 75 -15.77 4.36 -0.93
N ASN A 76 -16.05 4.06 -2.17
CA ASN A 76 -16.33 5.00 -3.27
C ASN A 76 -15.14 5.92 -3.66
N ASP A 77 -13.93 5.64 -3.22
CA ASP A 77 -12.74 6.35 -3.67
C ASP A 77 -12.40 6.01 -5.12
N ILE A 78 -11.77 6.98 -5.80
CA ILE A 78 -11.28 6.83 -7.18
C ILE A 78 -9.85 7.33 -7.26
N GLY A 79 -8.96 6.53 -7.85
CA GLY A 79 -7.58 6.95 -8.10
C GLY A 79 -6.54 5.87 -7.87
N SER A 80 -5.29 6.31 -7.85
CA SER A 80 -4.14 5.43 -7.66
C SER A 80 -4.00 5.02 -6.19
N VAL A 81 -3.68 3.76 -5.97
CA VAL A 81 -3.62 3.14 -4.64
C VAL A 81 -2.21 2.66 -4.34
N ALA A 82 -1.82 2.73 -3.08
CA ALA A 82 -0.55 2.20 -2.58
C ALA A 82 -0.72 1.62 -1.17
N VAL A 83 0.27 0.88 -0.71
CA VAL A 83 0.27 0.27 0.63
C VAL A 83 1.39 0.89 1.47
N ALA A 84 1.04 1.39 2.65
CA ALA A 84 1.98 2.07 3.53
C ALA A 84 3.01 1.10 4.12
N MET A 85 4.28 1.48 4.03
CA MET A 85 5.40 0.72 4.60
C MET A 85 5.75 1.13 6.04
N SER A 86 5.22 2.28 6.49
CA SER A 86 5.45 2.81 7.83
C SER A 86 4.18 3.47 8.37
N ALA A 87 4.12 3.62 9.69
CA ALA A 87 3.09 4.41 10.33
C ALA A 87 3.37 5.90 10.12
N SER A 88 2.36 6.66 9.69
CA SER A 88 2.52 8.08 9.40
C SER A 88 1.49 8.92 10.12
N VAL A 89 1.90 10.12 10.50
CA VAL A 89 1.01 11.19 10.92
C VAL A 89 0.90 12.23 9.80
N ALA A 90 -0.02 13.19 9.96
CA ALA A 90 -0.16 14.27 9.00
C ALA A 90 1.19 14.99 8.77
N ASP A 91 1.45 15.36 7.53
CA ASP A 91 2.64 16.09 7.08
C ASP A 91 3.99 15.35 7.24
N ASN A 92 3.97 14.06 7.55
CA ASN A 92 5.15 13.22 7.47
C ASN A 92 5.30 12.63 6.05
N TYR A 93 6.49 12.13 5.76
CA TYR A 93 6.85 11.58 4.47
C TYR A 93 7.33 10.14 4.61
N GLY A 94 6.95 9.29 3.68
CA GLY A 94 7.32 7.88 3.73
C GLY A 94 7.20 7.17 2.38
N TRP A 95 7.62 5.93 2.37
CA TRP A 95 7.53 5.04 1.22
C TRP A 95 6.25 4.22 1.24
N TYR A 96 5.67 4.04 0.08
CA TYR A 96 4.45 3.27 -0.13
C TYR A 96 4.68 2.28 -1.26
N GLN A 97 4.29 1.03 -1.07
CA GLN A 97 4.48 0.00 -2.09
C GLN A 97 3.41 0.09 -3.17
N ILE A 98 3.86 0.02 -4.43
CA ILE A 98 2.99 0.07 -5.61
C ILE A 98 3.13 -1.17 -6.50
N LYS A 99 4.14 -2.02 -6.28
CA LYS A 99 4.34 -3.26 -7.04
C LYS A 99 5.06 -4.32 -6.22
N GLY A 100 4.71 -5.57 -6.48
CA GLY A 100 5.29 -6.74 -5.86
C GLY A 100 4.39 -7.38 -4.81
N LYS A 101 4.95 -8.21 -3.96
CA LYS A 101 4.22 -8.82 -2.85
C LYS A 101 4.18 -7.85 -1.67
N ALA A 102 3.01 -7.38 -1.34
CA ALA A 102 2.78 -6.39 -0.28
C ALA A 102 2.09 -7.03 0.93
N VAL A 103 2.26 -6.42 2.09
CA VAL A 103 1.49 -6.74 3.30
C VAL A 103 0.56 -5.57 3.59
N GLY A 104 -0.74 -5.83 3.56
CA GLY A 104 -1.77 -4.81 3.74
C GLY A 104 -2.83 -5.20 4.76
N LYS A 105 -3.55 -4.20 5.27
CA LYS A 105 -4.67 -4.41 6.18
C LYS A 105 -5.84 -5.03 5.44
N ALA A 106 -6.38 -6.10 6.02
CA ALA A 106 -7.56 -6.78 5.54
C ALA A 106 -8.57 -6.97 6.68
N LEU A 107 -9.85 -6.94 6.34
CA LEU A 107 -10.91 -7.19 7.31
C LEU A 107 -10.98 -8.68 7.68
N THR A 108 -11.72 -8.95 8.75
CA THR A 108 -11.95 -10.31 9.25
C THR A 108 -12.58 -11.18 8.14
N ALA A 109 -12.09 -12.39 8.02
CA ALA A 109 -12.52 -13.40 7.05
C ALA A 109 -12.06 -13.15 5.59
N PHE A 110 -11.21 -12.16 5.32
CA PHE A 110 -10.59 -12.01 4.00
C PHE A 110 -9.91 -13.33 3.55
N ALA A 111 -10.28 -13.80 2.38
CA ALA A 111 -9.85 -15.09 1.85
C ALA A 111 -8.59 -14.98 0.96
N ASP A 112 -7.81 -16.06 0.92
CA ASP A 112 -6.70 -16.19 -0.02
C ASP A 112 -7.21 -16.17 -1.48
N ASN A 113 -6.40 -15.61 -2.38
CA ASN A 113 -6.70 -15.48 -3.80
C ASN A 113 -7.96 -14.68 -4.16
N ALA A 114 -8.51 -13.94 -3.21
CA ALA A 114 -9.71 -13.13 -3.41
C ALA A 114 -9.45 -11.84 -4.21
N ASN A 115 -10.47 -11.36 -4.90
CA ASN A 115 -10.50 -9.98 -5.37
C ASN A 115 -10.60 -9.02 -4.18
N ILE A 116 -10.16 -7.79 -4.38
CA ILE A 116 -10.00 -6.81 -3.31
C ILE A 116 -10.95 -5.64 -3.55
N TYR A 117 -11.63 -5.21 -2.50
CA TYR A 117 -12.55 -4.07 -2.52
C TYR A 117 -12.20 -3.09 -1.41
N SER A 118 -12.32 -1.80 -1.68
CA SER A 118 -12.26 -0.78 -0.63
C SER A 118 -13.47 -0.88 0.29
N THR A 119 -13.33 -0.38 1.50
CA THR A 119 -14.33 -0.57 2.56
C THR A 119 -14.61 0.72 3.31
N SER A 120 -15.69 0.76 4.07
CA SER A 120 -15.98 1.86 5.00
C SER A 120 -14.99 1.93 6.17
N THR A 121 -14.19 0.88 6.40
CA THR A 121 -13.08 0.90 7.35
C THR A 121 -11.85 1.44 6.65
N SER A 122 -11.64 2.76 6.73
CA SER A 122 -10.59 3.46 6.01
C SER A 122 -9.20 2.81 6.20
N GLY A 123 -8.49 2.64 5.09
CA GLY A 123 -7.17 2.01 5.06
C GLY A 123 -7.16 0.49 5.12
N SER A 124 -8.32 -0.16 5.10
CA SER A 124 -8.46 -1.63 5.06
C SER A 124 -9.24 -2.06 3.82
N VAL A 125 -8.97 -3.27 3.35
CA VAL A 125 -9.67 -3.89 2.22
C VAL A 125 -10.39 -5.16 2.65
N ASP A 126 -11.32 -5.62 1.81
CA ASP A 126 -12.09 -6.84 2.04
C ASP A 126 -12.31 -7.58 0.70
N ASP A 127 -12.76 -8.82 0.78
CA ASP A 127 -13.17 -9.62 -0.39
C ASP A 127 -14.69 -9.57 -0.63
N ALA A 128 -15.44 -8.93 0.25
CA ALA A 128 -16.87 -8.69 0.05
C ALA A 128 -17.08 -7.79 -1.18
N VAL A 129 -17.84 -8.30 -2.15
CA VAL A 129 -18.06 -7.61 -3.42
C VAL A 129 -18.92 -6.36 -3.21
N VAL A 130 -18.35 -5.21 -3.52
CA VAL A 130 -19.05 -3.92 -3.55
C VAL A 130 -18.87 -3.31 -4.94
N ALA A 131 -19.97 -2.98 -5.61
CA ALA A 131 -19.92 -2.35 -6.93
C ALA A 131 -19.22 -0.98 -6.85
N GLY A 132 -18.26 -0.75 -7.74
CA GLY A 132 -17.49 0.49 -7.77
C GLY A 132 -16.23 0.51 -6.90
N ASP A 133 -16.12 -0.36 -5.91
CA ASP A 133 -15.06 -0.33 -4.90
C ASP A 133 -13.91 -1.30 -5.18
N ARG A 134 -13.89 -1.97 -6.34
CA ARG A 134 -12.84 -2.93 -6.64
C ARG A 134 -11.48 -2.27 -6.82
N VAL A 135 -10.50 -2.74 -6.08
CA VAL A 135 -9.09 -2.40 -6.28
C VAL A 135 -8.54 -3.28 -7.40
N LYS A 136 -8.29 -2.67 -8.54
CA LYS A 136 -7.76 -3.35 -9.73
C LYS A 136 -6.24 -3.49 -9.67
N ASN A 137 -5.70 -4.44 -10.41
CA ASN A 137 -4.28 -4.78 -10.41
C ASN A 137 -3.75 -5.19 -9.02
N ALA A 138 -4.63 -5.77 -8.23
CA ALA A 138 -4.31 -6.29 -6.92
C ALA A 138 -5.15 -7.54 -6.62
N LYS A 139 -4.57 -8.47 -5.89
CA LYS A 139 -5.20 -9.74 -5.51
C LYS A 139 -4.67 -10.22 -4.17
N GLY A 140 -5.49 -10.88 -3.40
CA GLY A 140 -5.06 -11.60 -2.20
C GLY A 140 -4.03 -12.69 -2.53
N ALA A 141 -3.02 -12.84 -1.69
CA ALA A 141 -2.00 -13.88 -1.77
C ALA A 141 -1.87 -14.65 -0.45
N SER A 142 -2.72 -14.34 0.51
CA SER A 142 -2.96 -15.11 1.72
C SER A 142 -4.33 -14.73 2.31
N ALA A 143 -4.85 -15.57 3.20
CA ALA A 143 -5.95 -15.17 4.07
C ALA A 143 -5.48 -14.15 5.12
N VAL A 144 -6.42 -13.40 5.70
CA VAL A 144 -6.15 -12.52 6.84
C VAL A 144 -5.58 -13.33 8.02
N GLY A 145 -4.59 -12.74 8.71
CA GLY A 145 -3.84 -13.39 9.77
C GLY A 145 -2.41 -13.77 9.38
N THR A 146 -2.05 -13.65 8.12
CA THR A 146 -0.71 -13.87 7.59
C THR A 146 -0.21 -12.57 6.95
N PRO A 147 0.94 -12.01 7.37
CA PRO A 147 1.90 -12.54 8.37
C PRO A 147 1.48 -12.33 9.83
N SER A 148 0.46 -11.53 10.10
CA SER A 148 -0.02 -11.27 11.47
C SER A 148 -1.50 -10.86 11.48
N ALA A 149 -2.11 -10.81 12.68
CA ALA A 149 -3.52 -10.46 12.86
C ALA A 149 -3.88 -9.13 12.19
N GLY A 150 -4.97 -9.11 11.44
CA GLY A 150 -5.46 -7.93 10.71
C GLY A 150 -4.70 -7.59 9.42
N LEU A 151 -3.68 -8.37 9.07
CA LEU A 151 -2.92 -8.23 7.84
C LEU A 151 -3.12 -9.44 6.93
N ALA A 152 -2.96 -9.23 5.63
CA ALA A 152 -2.87 -10.27 4.62
C ALA A 152 -1.76 -9.92 3.62
N GLU A 153 -1.32 -10.90 2.87
CA GLU A 153 -0.39 -10.72 1.77
C GLU A 153 -1.15 -10.48 0.47
N PHE A 154 -0.61 -9.64 -0.39
CA PHE A 154 -1.21 -9.23 -1.65
C PHE A 154 -0.18 -9.22 -2.78
N GLU A 155 -0.62 -9.59 -3.97
CA GLU A 155 0.09 -9.32 -5.21
C GLU A 155 -0.47 -8.02 -5.80
N ILE A 156 0.39 -7.00 -5.99
CA ILE A 156 0.00 -5.70 -6.52
C ILE A 156 0.88 -5.31 -7.70
N ASP A 157 0.29 -4.63 -8.66
CA ASP A 157 0.99 -4.03 -9.80
C ASP A 157 0.35 -2.70 -10.16
N ARG A 158 0.76 -1.62 -9.48
CA ARG A 158 0.20 -0.27 -9.60
C ARG A 158 -1.32 -0.29 -9.44
N PRO A 159 -1.81 -0.66 -8.26
CA PRO A 159 -3.24 -0.80 -8.03
C PRO A 159 -3.97 0.54 -8.15
N PHE A 160 -5.22 0.47 -8.55
CA PHE A 160 -6.09 1.64 -8.65
C PHE A 160 -7.55 1.24 -8.40
N VAL A 161 -8.33 2.20 -7.95
CA VAL A 161 -9.79 2.10 -7.90
C VAL A 161 -10.33 3.02 -8.98
N ASP A 162 -11.06 2.46 -9.91
CA ASP A 162 -11.97 3.24 -10.75
C ASP A 162 -13.37 3.09 -10.15
N ASP A 163 -14.13 4.16 -10.17
CA ASP A 163 -15.55 4.06 -9.91
C ASP A 163 -16.18 3.26 -11.07
N GLY A 164 -15.91 1.99 -11.05
CA GLY A 164 -16.58 1.04 -11.88
C GLY A 164 -18.02 0.94 -11.42
N LEU A 165 -18.77 2.05 -11.64
CA LEU A 165 -20.20 1.91 -11.68
C LEU A 165 -20.48 0.68 -12.52
N ALA A 166 -21.06 -0.34 -11.88
CA ALA A 166 -21.42 -1.56 -12.55
C ALA A 166 -22.09 -1.19 -13.87
N ALA A 167 -21.38 -1.47 -14.94
CA ALA A 167 -22.02 -1.41 -16.25
C ALA A 167 -23.16 -2.42 -16.28
#